data_c72d8a16aeb354f519c9dc4fc736d8bb
#
_entry.id   c72d8a16aeb354f519c9dc4fc736d8bb
#
_cell.length_a   1.000
_cell.length_b   1.000
_cell.length_c   1.000
_cell.angle_alpha   90.00
_cell.angle_beta   90.00
_cell.angle_gamma   90.00
#
_symmetry.space_group_name_H-M   'P 1'
#
loop_
_entity.id
_entity.type
_entity.pdbx_description
1 polymer ?
#
loop_
_entity_poly.entity_id
_entity_poly.type
_entity_poly.pdbx_seq_one_letter_code
_entity_poly.pdbx_strand_id
1 'polypeptide(L)'
;MHAVSYGSAGYGGAEYGGWLGGRVAEAPPSAHVQSQFVVGSEDRTLIIRRQNDPVVNYEDRRIIAMPSAIVELRTFVKDPEAYKPYSVDWSELLEAEETITNSGWSASGLSATGGQINGAVCTVRLGGGTLGQIYLVENSIQTSLGRRYTRGFLVMIERT
;
A
#
# COMPACT_ATOMS: atom_id res chain seq x y z
N MET A 1 -23.59 -54.40 63.12
CA MET A 1 -23.86 -53.14 62.40
C MET A 1 -22.54 -52.55 61.92
N HIS A 2 -22.25 -52.68 60.67
CA HIS A 2 -20.97 -52.26 60.09
C HIS A 2 -21.05 -50.82 59.63
N ALA A 3 -20.22 -50.02 60.24
CA ALA A 3 -19.94 -48.67 59.75
C ALA A 3 -18.90 -48.75 58.65
N VAL A 4 -19.25 -48.40 57.44
CA VAL A 4 -18.33 -48.32 56.31
C VAL A 4 -17.71 -46.92 56.34
N SER A 5 -16.41 -46.88 56.70
CA SER A 5 -15.58 -45.67 56.58
C SER A 5 -15.20 -45.50 55.13
N TYR A 6 -15.68 -44.48 54.50
CA TYR A 6 -15.14 -44.03 53.19
C TYR A 6 -13.84 -43.26 53.41
N GLY A 7 -12.76 -43.93 53.07
CA GLY A 7 -11.44 -43.30 52.99
C GLY A 7 -11.50 -42.23 51.89
N SER A 8 -11.25 -41.00 52.25
CA SER A 8 -10.97 -39.94 51.34
C SER A 8 -9.65 -40.24 50.61
N ALA A 9 -9.75 -40.66 49.37
CA ALA A 9 -8.60 -40.73 48.51
C ALA A 9 -8.11 -39.28 48.31
N GLY A 10 -6.99 -38.99 48.94
CA GLY A 10 -6.28 -37.76 48.65
C GLY A 10 -5.89 -37.79 47.19
N TYR A 11 -6.49 -36.94 46.42
CA TYR A 11 -5.97 -36.60 45.10
C TYR A 11 -4.62 -35.95 45.34
N GLY A 12 -3.57 -36.74 45.13
CA GLY A 12 -2.21 -36.25 45.06
C GLY A 12 -2.20 -35.13 44.03
N GLY A 13 -2.01 -33.93 44.52
CA GLY A 13 -1.77 -32.81 43.64
C GLY A 13 -0.58 -33.15 42.78
N ALA A 14 -0.82 -33.47 41.54
CA ALA A 14 0.22 -33.44 40.56
C ALA A 14 0.74 -32.00 40.58
N GLU A 15 1.88 -31.84 41.21
CA GLU A 15 2.61 -30.61 41.12
C GLU A 15 2.95 -30.41 39.66
N TYR A 16 2.14 -29.58 38.99
CA TYR A 16 2.47 -29.04 37.67
C TYR A 16 3.60 -28.00 37.80
N GLY A 17 4.62 -28.34 38.60
CA GLY A 17 5.82 -27.53 38.77
C GLY A 17 6.77 -27.58 37.61
N GLY A 18 6.43 -28.26 36.52
CA GLY A 18 7.29 -28.39 35.36
C GLY A 18 7.12 -27.28 34.28
N TRP A 19 6.22 -26.36 34.46
CA TRP A 19 5.91 -25.35 33.43
C TRP A 19 6.53 -23.97 33.67
N LEU A 20 7.38 -23.82 34.68
CA LEU A 20 8.07 -22.53 34.90
C LEU A 20 9.25 -22.31 33.96
N GLY A 21 9.49 -23.17 33.00
CA GLY A 21 10.53 -23.03 31.98
C GLY A 21 10.01 -22.83 30.57
N GLY A 22 8.70 -22.93 30.35
CA GLY A 22 8.11 -22.53 29.08
C GLY A 22 8.15 -21.02 28.98
N ARG A 23 9.13 -20.48 28.25
CA ARG A 23 8.99 -19.13 27.73
C ARG A 23 7.65 -19.11 27.00
N VAL A 24 6.68 -18.42 27.55
CA VAL A 24 5.54 -17.95 26.76
C VAL A 24 6.21 -17.27 25.57
N ALA A 25 6.06 -17.86 24.38
CA ALA A 25 6.51 -17.17 23.18
C ALA A 25 5.80 -15.84 23.23
N GLU A 26 6.58 -14.80 23.54
CA GLU A 26 6.10 -13.44 23.53
C GLU A 26 5.47 -13.28 22.16
N ALA A 27 4.17 -13.06 22.12
CA ALA A 27 3.49 -12.80 20.85
C ALA A 27 4.32 -11.71 20.17
N PRO A 28 4.69 -11.89 18.90
CA PRO A 28 5.48 -10.89 18.21
C PRO A 28 4.80 -9.56 18.48
N PRO A 29 5.54 -8.52 18.87
CA PRO A 29 4.95 -7.24 19.22
C PRO A 29 3.98 -6.91 18.09
N SER A 30 2.72 -6.81 18.43
CA SER A 30 1.69 -6.43 17.47
C SER A 30 2.24 -5.19 16.81
N ALA A 31 2.51 -5.29 15.50
CA ALA A 31 3.08 -4.19 14.76
C ALA A 31 2.12 -3.02 14.97
N HIS A 32 2.50 -2.12 15.87
CA HIS A 32 1.79 -0.87 16.05
C HIS A 32 1.93 -0.14 14.73
N VAL A 33 0.88 -0.18 13.94
CA VAL A 33 0.75 0.67 12.77
C VAL A 33 0.65 2.08 13.30
N GLN A 34 1.79 2.73 13.49
CA GLN A 34 1.81 4.16 13.72
C GLN A 34 1.57 4.82 12.38
N SER A 35 0.32 5.22 12.15
CA SER A 35 -0.04 6.08 11.05
C SER A 35 0.55 7.46 11.32
N GLN A 36 1.70 7.77 10.74
CA GLN A 36 2.21 9.13 10.75
C GLN A 36 1.61 9.88 9.58
N PHE A 37 0.87 10.92 9.89
CA PHE A 37 0.35 11.86 8.89
C PHE A 37 1.41 12.92 8.64
N VAL A 38 2.01 12.92 7.45
CA VAL A 38 2.90 13.98 7.01
C VAL A 38 2.15 14.82 6.00
N VAL A 39 1.81 16.03 6.38
CA VAL A 39 1.23 17.01 5.47
C VAL A 39 2.39 17.76 4.83
N GLY A 40 2.66 17.46 3.56
CA GLY A 40 3.61 18.23 2.76
C GLY A 40 3.07 19.65 2.55
N SER A 41 3.90 20.67 2.71
CA SER A 41 3.50 22.08 2.73
C SER A 41 2.98 22.60 1.40
N GLU A 42 3.19 21.92 0.31
CA GLU A 42 2.83 22.43 -1.04
C GLU A 42 1.77 21.61 -1.78
N ASP A 43 1.59 20.32 -1.47
CA ASP A 43 0.64 19.48 -2.20
C ASP A 43 -0.44 18.81 -1.30
N ARG A 44 -0.52 19.14 -0.01
CA ARG A 44 -1.47 18.57 0.96
C ARG A 44 -1.65 17.05 0.82
N THR A 45 -0.60 16.35 0.49
CA THR A 45 -0.65 14.91 0.30
C THR A 45 -0.66 14.23 1.67
N LEU A 46 -1.75 13.56 1.99
CA LEU A 46 -1.84 12.73 3.18
C LEU A 46 -1.11 11.41 2.90
N ILE A 47 -0.01 11.19 3.61
CA ILE A 47 0.77 9.97 3.48
C ILE A 47 0.58 9.14 4.73
N ILE A 48 -0.08 8.00 4.60
CA ILE A 48 -0.14 6.99 5.64
C ILE A 48 1.06 6.06 5.42
N ARG A 49 2.06 6.14 6.30
CA ARG A 49 3.23 5.26 6.24
C ARG A 49 3.16 4.16 7.29
N ARG A 50 3.55 2.97 6.92
CA ARG A 50 3.96 1.95 7.87
C ARG A 50 5.40 2.21 8.28
N GLN A 51 5.76 1.86 9.52
CA GLN A 51 7.04 2.15 10.17
C GLN A 51 8.24 1.50 9.47
N ASN A 52 8.26 1.07 8.30
CA ASN A 52 9.41 0.55 7.55
C ASN A 52 9.33 0.85 6.06
N ASP A 53 8.42 1.74 5.64
CA ASP A 53 8.37 2.10 4.23
C ASP A 53 9.56 3.02 3.89
N PRO A 54 10.25 2.77 2.78
CA PRO A 54 11.32 3.64 2.35
C PRO A 54 10.80 5.06 2.13
N VAL A 55 11.62 6.04 2.49
CA VAL A 55 11.30 7.45 2.25
C VAL A 55 11.24 7.67 0.74
N VAL A 56 10.02 7.78 0.20
CA VAL A 56 9.81 8.13 -1.20
C VAL A 56 9.78 9.65 -1.32
N ASN A 57 10.56 10.21 -2.23
CA ASN A 57 10.52 11.63 -2.52
C ASN A 57 9.23 11.93 -3.30
N TYR A 58 8.32 12.69 -2.67
CA TYR A 58 6.98 12.95 -3.19
C TYR A 58 6.93 14.05 -4.26
N GLU A 59 8.02 14.76 -4.48
CA GLU A 59 8.09 15.81 -5.49
C GLU A 59 7.95 15.25 -6.92
N ASP A 60 8.33 13.99 -7.11
CA ASP A 60 8.30 13.35 -8.42
C ASP A 60 6.93 12.85 -8.88
N ARG A 61 5.89 12.92 -8.04
CA ARG A 61 4.55 12.35 -8.33
C ARG A 61 4.61 10.94 -8.90
N ARG A 62 5.58 10.16 -8.44
CA ARG A 62 5.83 8.79 -8.85
C ARG A 62 5.17 7.80 -7.91
N ILE A 63 4.49 6.82 -8.46
CA ILE A 63 3.96 5.67 -7.73
C ILE A 63 4.82 4.45 -8.05
N ILE A 64 5.32 3.79 -7.02
CA ILE A 64 6.03 2.54 -7.15
C ILE A 64 5.00 1.41 -7.05
N ALA A 65 4.91 0.58 -8.08
CA ALA A 65 4.07 -0.59 -8.09
C ALA A 65 4.78 -1.72 -7.34
N MET A 66 4.27 -2.06 -6.15
CA MET A 66 4.83 -3.14 -5.32
C MET A 66 4.04 -4.44 -5.47
N PRO A 67 4.67 -5.61 -5.28
CA PRO A 67 4.00 -6.91 -5.37
C PRO A 67 3.08 -7.20 -4.17
N SER A 68 2.79 -6.22 -3.31
CA SER A 68 1.97 -6.39 -2.12
C SER A 68 0.49 -6.53 -2.44
N ALA A 69 -0.19 -7.42 -1.73
CA ALA A 69 -1.64 -7.61 -1.83
C ALA A 69 -2.48 -6.43 -1.30
N ILE A 70 -1.88 -5.49 -0.59
CA ILE A 70 -2.55 -4.30 -0.07
C ILE A 70 -2.18 -3.13 -0.98
N VAL A 71 -3.10 -2.75 -1.84
CA VAL A 71 -2.97 -1.57 -2.70
C VAL A 71 -3.50 -0.37 -1.92
N GLU A 72 -2.61 0.40 -1.32
CA GLU A 72 -2.97 1.72 -0.81
C GLU A 72 -3.01 2.69 -2.00
N LEU A 73 -4.19 3.24 -2.29
CA LEU A 73 -4.34 4.25 -3.31
C LEU A 73 -3.78 5.57 -2.77
N ARG A 74 -2.69 6.05 -3.37
CA ARG A 74 -2.15 7.37 -3.07
C ARG A 74 -3.06 8.45 -3.63
N THR A 75 -3.22 9.54 -2.87
CA THR A 75 -3.97 10.71 -3.29
C THR A 75 -3.03 11.87 -3.56
N PHE A 76 -3.13 12.44 -4.75
CA PHE A 76 -2.41 13.65 -5.13
C PHE A 76 -3.38 14.82 -5.24
N VAL A 77 -2.92 16.02 -4.94
CA VAL A 77 -3.68 17.25 -5.10
C VAL A 77 -3.24 17.98 -6.38
N LYS A 78 -4.20 18.46 -7.13
CA LYS A 78 -3.99 19.16 -8.40
C LYS A 78 -4.94 20.36 -8.52
N ASP A 79 -4.42 21.49 -8.94
CA ASP A 79 -5.25 22.63 -9.36
C ASP A 79 -6.02 22.28 -10.64
N PRO A 80 -7.30 22.72 -10.80
CA PRO A 80 -8.10 22.44 -12.00
C PRO A 80 -7.42 22.87 -13.29
N GLU A 81 -6.72 24.00 -13.29
CA GLU A 81 -6.06 24.57 -14.47
C GLU A 81 -4.65 23.99 -14.71
N ALA A 82 -4.08 23.34 -13.70
CA ALA A 82 -2.76 22.77 -13.82
C ALA A 82 -2.74 21.56 -14.76
N TYR A 83 -1.67 21.46 -15.53
CA TYR A 83 -1.36 20.34 -16.41
C TYR A 83 -0.05 19.70 -15.96
N LYS A 84 -0.14 18.64 -15.16
CA LYS A 84 1.01 18.07 -14.44
C LYS A 84 1.32 16.62 -14.89
N PRO A 85 2.61 16.22 -14.94
CA PRO A 85 2.98 14.84 -15.20
C PRO A 85 2.81 13.97 -13.95
N TYR A 86 2.39 12.72 -14.17
CA TYR A 86 2.28 11.66 -13.16
C TYR A 86 2.93 10.41 -13.71
N SER A 87 3.58 9.64 -12.85
CA SER A 87 4.30 8.43 -13.25
C SER A 87 3.98 7.26 -12.34
N VAL A 88 3.96 6.06 -12.93
CA VAL A 88 3.94 4.79 -12.21
C VAL A 88 5.24 4.05 -12.51
N ASP A 89 5.95 3.68 -11.47
CA ASP A 89 7.18 2.89 -11.56
C ASP A 89 6.83 1.42 -11.29
N TRP A 90 7.13 0.57 -12.23
CA TRP A 90 6.85 -0.85 -12.23
C TRP A 90 8.07 -1.72 -11.94
N SER A 91 9.22 -1.11 -11.66
CA SER A 91 10.49 -1.83 -11.48
C SER A 91 10.43 -2.94 -10.44
N GLU A 92 9.66 -2.75 -9.36
CA GLU A 92 9.50 -3.72 -8.28
C GLU A 92 8.63 -4.95 -8.67
N LEU A 93 7.88 -4.85 -9.77
CA LEU A 93 6.99 -5.92 -10.26
C LEU A 93 7.55 -6.67 -11.46
N LEU A 94 8.49 -6.06 -12.17
CA LEU A 94 9.10 -6.67 -13.35
C LEU A 94 10.22 -7.63 -12.93
N GLU A 95 10.27 -8.78 -13.59
CA GLU A 95 11.41 -9.69 -13.45
C GLU A 95 12.64 -9.17 -14.19
N ALA A 96 13.79 -9.80 -13.93
CA ALA A 96 15.01 -9.50 -14.66
C ALA A 96 14.74 -9.70 -16.18
N GLU A 97 15.18 -8.75 -17.00
CA GLU A 97 15.00 -8.75 -18.47
C GLU A 97 13.53 -8.59 -18.95
N GLU A 98 12.55 -8.48 -18.03
CA GLU A 98 11.18 -8.18 -18.41
C GLU A 98 10.99 -6.70 -18.73
N THR A 99 10.36 -6.40 -19.84
CA THR A 99 10.12 -5.03 -20.30
C THR A 99 8.63 -4.74 -20.49
N ILE A 100 8.25 -3.47 -20.40
CA ILE A 100 6.90 -3.03 -20.71
C ILE A 100 6.75 -2.88 -22.23
N THR A 101 5.83 -3.61 -22.83
CA THR A 101 5.56 -3.57 -24.28
C THR A 101 4.40 -2.64 -24.63
N ASN A 102 3.47 -2.45 -23.68
CA ASN A 102 2.33 -1.55 -23.87
C ASN A 102 1.91 -0.92 -22.55
N SER A 103 1.41 0.31 -22.61
CA SER A 103 0.88 1.04 -21.46
C SER A 103 -0.36 1.84 -21.85
N GLY A 104 -1.43 1.65 -21.10
CA GLY A 104 -2.69 2.38 -21.24
C GLY A 104 -3.02 3.16 -19.97
N TRP A 105 -3.67 4.31 -20.13
CA TRP A 105 -4.12 5.15 -19.03
C TRP A 105 -5.63 5.35 -19.08
N SER A 106 -6.27 5.21 -17.93
CA SER A 106 -7.68 5.54 -17.70
C SER A 106 -7.78 6.62 -16.64
N ALA A 107 -8.49 7.69 -16.95
CA ALA A 107 -8.66 8.85 -16.06
C ALA A 107 -10.02 9.50 -16.32
N SER A 108 -11.10 8.85 -15.89
CA SER A 108 -12.45 9.35 -16.11
C SER A 108 -12.64 10.72 -15.45
N GLY A 109 -13.02 11.72 -16.25
CA GLY A 109 -13.23 13.10 -15.79
C GLY A 109 -11.98 13.99 -15.77
N LEU A 110 -10.81 13.44 -16.12
CA LEU A 110 -9.58 14.19 -16.37
C LEU A 110 -9.12 14.03 -17.82
N SER A 111 -8.39 15.01 -18.31
CA SER A 111 -7.70 14.89 -19.60
C SER A 111 -6.37 14.19 -19.39
N ALA A 112 -6.20 13.00 -19.94
CA ALA A 112 -4.96 12.23 -19.90
C ALA A 112 -4.31 12.25 -21.28
N THR A 113 -3.10 12.80 -21.39
CA THR A 113 -2.40 12.93 -22.67
C THR A 113 -0.91 12.64 -22.54
N GLY A 114 -0.25 12.36 -23.66
CA GLY A 114 1.18 12.19 -23.74
C GLY A 114 1.71 11.00 -22.91
N GLY A 115 0.99 9.88 -22.96
CA GLY A 115 1.45 8.63 -22.34
C GLY A 115 2.80 8.21 -22.91
N GLN A 116 3.79 7.92 -22.05
CA GLN A 116 5.15 7.51 -22.44
C GLN A 116 5.59 6.33 -21.58
N ILE A 117 6.40 5.46 -22.16
CA ILE A 117 7.10 4.37 -21.48
C ILE A 117 8.59 4.69 -21.52
N ASN A 118 9.23 4.72 -20.36
CA ASN A 118 10.67 4.91 -20.23
C ASN A 118 11.21 3.81 -19.29
N GLY A 119 11.71 2.72 -19.87
CA GLY A 119 12.10 1.53 -19.14
C GLY A 119 10.91 0.95 -18.35
N ALA A 120 11.03 0.90 -17.03
CA ALA A 120 9.98 0.43 -16.13
C ALA A 120 9.00 1.53 -15.71
N VAL A 121 9.15 2.77 -16.16
CA VAL A 121 8.34 3.91 -15.73
C VAL A 121 7.36 4.31 -16.84
N CYS A 122 6.07 4.34 -16.51
CA CYS A 122 5.02 4.86 -17.36
C CYS A 122 4.60 6.25 -16.88
N THR A 123 4.57 7.23 -17.78
CA THR A 123 4.23 8.62 -17.46
C THR A 123 3.03 9.08 -18.27
N VAL A 124 2.18 9.91 -17.68
CA VAL A 124 1.05 10.59 -18.34
C VAL A 124 0.96 12.03 -17.83
N ARG A 125 0.43 12.92 -18.65
CA ARG A 125 0.07 14.28 -18.21
C ARG A 125 -1.42 14.37 -17.98
N LEU A 126 -1.81 14.87 -16.81
CA LEU A 126 -3.21 15.06 -16.42
C LEU A 126 -3.55 16.53 -16.36
N GLY A 127 -4.66 16.89 -16.99
CA GLY A 127 -5.25 18.22 -16.99
C GLY A 127 -6.73 18.20 -16.65
N GLY A 128 -7.31 19.37 -16.39
CA GLY A 128 -8.73 19.52 -16.11
C GLY A 128 -9.14 19.00 -14.73
N GLY A 129 -10.39 18.59 -14.62
CA GLY A 129 -11.03 18.17 -13.38
C GLY A 129 -11.88 19.27 -12.75
N THR A 130 -12.91 18.86 -12.00
CA THR A 130 -13.85 19.77 -11.33
C THR A 130 -13.40 19.97 -9.88
N LEU A 131 -13.35 21.20 -9.43
CA LEU A 131 -12.96 21.58 -8.07
C LEU A 131 -13.76 20.81 -7.03
N GLY A 132 -13.08 20.28 -6.02
CA GLY A 132 -13.66 19.49 -4.93
C GLY A 132 -13.95 18.02 -5.28
N GLN A 133 -13.67 17.57 -6.51
CA GLN A 133 -13.87 16.20 -6.92
C GLN A 133 -12.57 15.37 -6.78
N ILE A 134 -12.75 14.06 -6.59
CA ILE A 134 -11.66 13.08 -6.55
C ILE A 134 -11.84 12.15 -7.75
N TYR A 135 -10.76 11.93 -8.47
CA TYR A 135 -10.74 11.09 -9.66
C TYR A 135 -9.79 9.91 -9.47
N LEU A 136 -10.23 8.73 -9.89
CA LEU A 136 -9.37 7.56 -10.00
C LEU A 136 -8.62 7.63 -11.33
N VAL A 137 -7.31 7.49 -11.27
CA VAL A 137 -6.43 7.36 -12.44
C VAL A 137 -5.76 6.00 -12.37
N GLU A 138 -5.81 5.27 -13.47
CA GLU A 138 -5.25 3.93 -13.57
C GLU A 138 -4.28 3.83 -14.74
N ASN A 139 -3.16 3.17 -14.49
CA ASN A 139 -2.23 2.74 -15.52
C ASN A 139 -2.26 1.21 -15.64
N SER A 140 -2.52 0.73 -16.83
CA SER A 140 -2.46 -0.69 -17.17
C SER A 140 -1.29 -0.94 -18.10
N ILE A 141 -0.49 -1.95 -17.80
CA ILE A 141 0.65 -2.35 -18.62
C ILE A 141 0.52 -3.79 -19.13
N GLN A 142 1.18 -4.05 -20.23
CA GLN A 142 1.47 -5.38 -20.73
C GLN A 142 2.98 -5.54 -20.86
N THR A 143 3.50 -6.71 -20.45
CA THR A 143 4.94 -6.98 -20.46
C THR A 143 5.35 -7.90 -21.60
N SER A 144 6.66 -7.99 -21.83
CA SER A 144 7.27 -8.90 -22.83
C SER A 144 6.98 -10.37 -22.56
N LEU A 145 6.69 -10.74 -21.30
CA LEU A 145 6.29 -12.09 -20.91
C LEU A 145 4.77 -12.31 -21.02
N GLY A 146 4.01 -11.34 -21.56
CA GLY A 146 2.56 -11.43 -21.74
C GLY A 146 1.76 -11.17 -20.47
N ARG A 147 2.39 -10.77 -19.38
CA ARG A 147 1.71 -10.42 -18.13
C ARG A 147 1.01 -9.08 -18.27
N ARG A 148 -0.06 -8.90 -17.48
CA ARG A 148 -0.81 -7.66 -17.42
C ARG A 148 -0.94 -7.21 -15.96
N TYR A 149 -0.67 -5.94 -15.72
CA TYR A 149 -0.80 -5.33 -14.40
C TYR A 149 -1.53 -4.01 -14.51
N THR A 150 -2.26 -3.66 -13.45
CA THR A 150 -2.94 -2.36 -13.32
C THR A 150 -2.66 -1.78 -11.95
N ARG A 151 -2.36 -0.48 -11.89
CA ARG A 151 -2.20 0.29 -10.66
C ARG A 151 -2.89 1.62 -10.82
N GLY A 152 -3.54 2.05 -9.74
CA GLY A 152 -4.26 3.31 -9.70
C GLY A 152 -3.79 4.23 -8.60
N PHE A 153 -4.19 5.48 -8.71
CA PHE A 153 -4.06 6.51 -7.68
C PHE A 153 -5.22 7.49 -7.78
N LEU A 154 -5.42 8.26 -6.73
CA LEU A 154 -6.46 9.28 -6.68
C LEU A 154 -5.87 10.65 -6.94
N VAL A 155 -6.63 11.47 -7.64
CA VAL A 155 -6.33 12.89 -7.86
C VAL A 155 -7.50 13.72 -7.33
N MET A 156 -7.23 14.48 -6.28
CA MET A 156 -8.17 15.43 -5.69
C MET A 156 -7.94 16.80 -6.33
N ILE A 157 -9.01 17.46 -6.76
CA ILE A 157 -8.93 18.77 -7.39
C ILE A 157 -9.21 19.84 -6.35
N GLU A 158 -8.17 20.62 -6.03
CA GLU A 158 -8.22 21.75 -5.13
C GLU A 158 -7.47 22.93 -5.74
N ARG A 159 -7.83 24.15 -5.33
CA ARG A 159 -7.01 25.33 -5.65
C ARG A 159 -5.80 25.38 -4.74
N THR A 160 -4.64 25.44 -5.33
CA THR A 160 -3.34 25.52 -4.65
C THR A 160 -2.69 26.87 -4.90
#